data_59f983a4deb2858c11a69eb88c7e2716
#
_entry.id   59f983a4deb2858c11a69eb88c7e2716
#
_cell.length_a   1.000
_cell.length_b   1.000
_cell.length_c   1.000
_cell.angle_alpha   90.00
_cell.angle_beta   90.00
_cell.angle_gamma   90.00
#
_symmetry.space_group_name_H-M   'P 1'
#
loop_
_entity.id
_entity.type
_entity.pdbx_description
1 polymer ?
#
loop_
_entity_poly.entity_id
_entity_poly.type
_entity_poly.pdbx_seq_one_letter_code
_entity_poly.pdbx_strand_id
1 'polypeptide(L)'
;EAENVYERLKQHDAPNGKDFWNECIVFISKDNRLNKAHIKYLEHRCYLLAKEADRYYIENSTIPADASLTEAEQAEMEEFLYNIRMINNVLGHKFLEPLVSENVGATEITSQMLYIQATRGANATGMRTNEGFVVLKGSQVADTVTQSCPKQIRTLRQKLIENGIIDTNWTFTENRVFSSP
;
A
#
# COMPACT_ATOMS: atom_id res chain seq x y z
N GLU A 1 1.60 -7.17 -17.15
CA GLU A 1 1.85 -8.44 -17.84
C GLU A 1 1.95 -8.17 -19.34
N ALA A 2 3.10 -8.42 -19.95
CA ALA A 2 3.26 -8.27 -21.40
C ALA A 2 4.50 -9.01 -21.92
N GLU A 3 4.39 -9.62 -23.09
CA GLU A 3 5.53 -10.10 -23.86
C GLU A 3 6.35 -8.93 -24.43
N ASN A 4 5.68 -7.82 -24.73
CA ASN A 4 6.31 -6.57 -25.14
C ASN A 4 5.86 -5.42 -24.21
N VAL A 5 6.74 -5.07 -23.28
CA VAL A 5 6.49 -4.02 -22.27
C VAL A 5 6.24 -2.66 -22.93
N TYR A 6 6.99 -2.32 -23.98
CA TYR A 6 6.86 -1.03 -24.66
C TYR A 6 5.46 -0.84 -25.29
N GLU A 7 4.98 -1.87 -26.01
CA GLU A 7 3.63 -1.81 -26.59
C GLU A 7 2.56 -1.80 -25.51
N ARG A 8 2.78 -2.46 -24.38
CA ARG A 8 1.85 -2.42 -23.25
C ARG A 8 1.78 -1.04 -22.59
N LEU A 9 2.91 -0.37 -22.43
CA LEU A 9 2.97 1.00 -21.92
C LEU A 9 2.25 1.98 -22.85
N LYS A 10 2.46 1.86 -24.17
CA LYS A 10 1.71 2.66 -25.17
C LYS A 10 0.21 2.46 -25.08
N GLN A 11 -0.26 1.24 -24.85
CA GLN A 11 -1.69 0.96 -24.67
C GLN A 11 -2.27 1.67 -23.44
N HIS A 12 -1.49 1.76 -22.36
CA HIS A 12 -1.90 2.47 -21.14
C HIS A 12 -1.87 3.98 -21.30
N ASP A 13 -0.97 4.52 -22.14
CA ASP A 13 -0.81 5.94 -22.42
C ASP A 13 -1.73 6.44 -23.56
N ALA A 14 -2.53 5.57 -24.16
CA ALA A 14 -3.47 5.96 -25.22
C ALA A 14 -4.60 6.85 -24.66
N PRO A 15 -5.23 7.73 -25.49
CA PRO A 15 -6.29 8.64 -25.04
C PRO A 15 -7.49 8.00 -24.34
N ASN A 16 -7.73 6.72 -24.58
CA ASN A 16 -8.73 5.89 -23.89
C ASN A 16 -8.10 4.95 -22.83
N GLY A 17 -6.82 5.15 -22.54
CA GLY A 17 -6.08 4.38 -21.55
C GLY A 17 -6.28 4.91 -20.13
N LYS A 18 -5.43 4.41 -19.23
CA LYS A 18 -5.40 4.83 -17.83
C LYS A 18 -4.42 6.01 -17.70
N ASP A 19 -4.92 7.23 -17.62
CA ASP A 19 -4.11 8.48 -17.57
C ASP A 19 -3.71 8.91 -16.14
N PHE A 20 -4.00 8.07 -15.15
CA PHE A 20 -3.75 8.38 -13.72
C PHE A 20 -2.36 7.99 -13.22
N TRP A 21 -1.56 7.23 -13.99
CA TRP A 21 -0.22 6.81 -13.59
C TRP A 21 0.85 7.81 -14.04
N ASN A 22 1.79 8.11 -13.13
CA ASN A 22 2.91 9.03 -13.38
C ASN A 22 4.26 8.30 -13.43
N GLU A 23 4.32 7.12 -12.83
CA GLU A 23 5.53 6.30 -12.77
C GLU A 23 5.21 4.86 -13.13
N CYS A 24 6.17 4.18 -13.74
CA CYS A 24 6.09 2.78 -14.08
C CYS A 24 7.39 2.08 -13.68
N ILE A 25 7.27 1.01 -12.91
CA ILE A 25 8.40 0.14 -12.58
C ILE A 25 8.25 -1.15 -13.37
N VAL A 26 9.29 -1.49 -14.12
CA VAL A 26 9.30 -2.67 -14.97
C VAL A 26 10.35 -3.65 -14.46
N PHE A 27 9.95 -4.89 -14.22
CA PHE A 27 10.84 -5.99 -13.85
C PHE A 27 10.98 -6.94 -15.02
N ILE A 28 12.21 -7.26 -15.35
CA ILE A 28 12.55 -8.20 -16.44
C ILE A 28 13.52 -9.27 -15.92
N SER A 29 13.40 -10.47 -16.44
CA SER A 29 14.39 -11.52 -16.20
C SER A 29 15.61 -11.30 -17.08
N LYS A 30 16.80 -11.43 -16.51
CA LYS A 30 18.08 -11.27 -17.24
C LYS A 30 18.23 -12.31 -18.36
N ASP A 31 17.75 -13.51 -18.14
CA ASP A 31 17.89 -14.67 -19.01
C ASP A 31 16.63 -14.99 -19.84
N ASN A 32 15.66 -14.08 -19.82
CA ASN A 32 14.42 -14.19 -20.58
C ASN A 32 13.59 -15.46 -20.27
N ARG A 33 13.71 -16.00 -19.04
CA ARG A 33 13.03 -17.24 -18.63
C ARG A 33 11.59 -17.05 -18.16
N LEU A 34 11.13 -15.82 -17.93
CA LEU A 34 9.77 -15.58 -17.51
C LEU A 34 8.79 -15.94 -18.63
N ASN A 35 8.04 -16.99 -18.42
CA ASN A 35 6.92 -17.37 -19.29
C ASN A 35 5.59 -16.77 -18.79
N LYS A 36 4.52 -16.99 -19.53
CA LYS A 36 3.19 -16.46 -19.25
C LYS A 36 2.60 -16.94 -17.91
N ALA A 37 2.90 -18.18 -17.50
CA ALA A 37 2.46 -18.74 -16.24
C ALA A 37 3.22 -18.09 -15.06
N HIS A 38 4.53 -17.90 -15.18
CA HIS A 38 5.36 -17.18 -14.20
C HIS A 38 4.86 -15.75 -13.98
N ILE A 39 4.59 -15.04 -15.08
CA ILE A 39 4.11 -13.64 -15.00
C ILE A 39 2.75 -13.57 -14.30
N LYS A 40 1.82 -14.47 -14.61
CA LYS A 40 0.51 -14.53 -13.90
C LYS A 40 0.65 -14.82 -12.43
N TYR A 41 1.52 -15.77 -12.07
CA TYR A 41 1.81 -16.07 -10.67
C TYR A 41 2.35 -14.84 -9.94
N LEU A 42 3.36 -14.18 -10.50
CA LEU A 42 3.95 -12.97 -9.92
C LEU A 42 2.92 -11.83 -9.80
N GLU A 43 2.08 -11.63 -10.80
CA GLU A 43 1.00 -10.64 -10.77
C GLU A 43 0.03 -10.91 -9.61
N HIS A 44 -0.42 -12.16 -9.47
CA HIS A 44 -1.29 -12.58 -8.37
C HIS A 44 -0.62 -12.36 -7.00
N ARG A 45 0.63 -12.80 -6.83
CA ARG A 45 1.38 -12.65 -5.59
C ARG A 45 1.65 -11.18 -5.24
N CYS A 46 2.05 -10.35 -6.20
CA CYS A 46 2.24 -8.91 -6.01
C CYS A 46 0.92 -8.24 -5.59
N TYR A 47 -0.21 -8.61 -6.21
CA TYR A 47 -1.52 -8.09 -5.83
C TYR A 47 -1.87 -8.42 -4.38
N LEU A 48 -1.68 -9.68 -3.97
CA LEU A 48 -1.94 -10.11 -2.58
C LEU A 48 -1.08 -9.34 -1.58
N LEU A 49 0.23 -9.22 -1.84
CA LEU A 49 1.15 -8.47 -0.99
C LEU A 49 0.80 -6.98 -0.92
N ALA A 50 0.47 -6.36 -2.04
CA ALA A 50 0.06 -4.96 -2.06
C ALA A 50 -1.25 -4.73 -1.29
N LYS A 51 -2.19 -5.67 -1.38
CA LYS A 51 -3.44 -5.65 -0.62
C LYS A 51 -3.20 -5.82 0.89
N GLU A 52 -2.32 -6.74 1.28
CA GLU A 52 -1.92 -6.96 2.67
C GLU A 52 -1.16 -5.75 3.22
N ALA A 53 -0.29 -5.15 2.41
CA ALA A 53 0.47 -3.96 2.77
C ALA A 53 -0.42 -2.75 3.07
N ASP A 54 -1.59 -2.66 2.45
CA ASP A 54 -2.63 -1.61 2.65
C ASP A 54 -2.07 -0.16 2.62
N ARG A 55 -1.09 0.08 1.72
CA ARG A 55 -0.41 1.38 1.60
C ARG A 55 -0.98 2.29 0.53
N TYR A 56 -1.52 1.67 -0.53
CA TYR A 56 -1.98 2.37 -1.73
C TYR A 56 -3.32 1.80 -2.18
N TYR A 57 -4.12 2.65 -2.77
CA TYR A 57 -5.32 2.19 -3.45
C TYR A 57 -4.91 1.35 -4.68
N ILE A 58 -5.43 0.12 -4.75
CA ILE A 58 -5.15 -0.80 -5.85
C ILE A 58 -6.28 -0.69 -6.85
N GLU A 59 -6.01 -0.17 -8.04
CA GLU A 59 -7.01 -0.01 -9.09
C GLU A 59 -7.06 -1.24 -10.03
N ASN A 60 -7.17 -2.42 -9.45
CA ASN A 60 -7.46 -3.62 -10.22
C ASN A 60 -8.96 -3.89 -10.21
N SER A 61 -9.58 -3.91 -11.39
CA SER A 61 -11.01 -4.24 -11.54
C SER A 61 -11.33 -5.70 -11.18
N THR A 62 -10.34 -6.57 -11.26
CA THR A 62 -10.45 -8.01 -10.95
C THR A 62 -9.20 -8.48 -10.20
N ILE A 63 -9.39 -9.44 -9.31
CA ILE A 63 -8.25 -10.13 -8.68
C ILE A 63 -7.53 -10.93 -9.76
N PRO A 64 -6.21 -10.75 -9.96
CA PRO A 64 -5.45 -11.55 -10.91
C PRO A 64 -5.61 -13.04 -10.62
N ALA A 65 -5.83 -13.84 -11.65
CA ALA A 65 -5.98 -15.29 -11.50
C ALA A 65 -4.63 -15.90 -11.10
N ASP A 66 -4.68 -16.84 -10.16
CA ASP A 66 -3.50 -17.65 -9.83
C ASP A 66 -3.12 -18.57 -11.00
N ALA A 67 -1.83 -18.89 -11.11
CA ALA A 67 -1.30 -19.81 -12.10
C ALA A 67 -0.81 -21.09 -11.42
N SER A 68 -1.18 -22.23 -11.98
CA SER A 68 -0.65 -23.51 -11.52
C SER A 68 0.80 -23.67 -12.02
N LEU A 69 1.73 -23.61 -11.06
CA LEU A 69 3.16 -23.85 -11.27
C LEU A 69 3.58 -25.10 -10.51
N THR A 70 4.63 -25.76 -10.96
CA THR A 70 5.30 -26.81 -10.19
C THR A 70 5.93 -26.20 -8.93
N GLU A 71 6.17 -27.01 -7.91
CA GLU A 71 6.80 -26.56 -6.66
C GLU A 71 8.17 -25.89 -6.89
N ALA A 72 8.96 -26.43 -7.84
CA ALA A 72 10.24 -25.85 -8.22
C ALA A 72 10.09 -24.46 -8.88
N GLU A 73 9.13 -24.31 -9.80
CA GLU A 73 8.84 -23.03 -10.46
C GLU A 73 8.30 -22.00 -9.45
N GLN A 74 7.46 -22.43 -8.48
CA GLN A 74 7.00 -21.56 -7.42
C GLN A 74 8.16 -21.03 -6.57
N ALA A 75 9.11 -21.90 -6.20
CA ALA A 75 10.28 -21.50 -5.43
C ALA A 75 11.14 -20.48 -6.20
N GLU A 76 11.35 -20.67 -7.50
CA GLU A 76 12.06 -19.68 -8.35
C GLU A 76 11.31 -18.35 -8.41
N MET A 77 9.98 -18.38 -8.53
CA MET A 77 9.16 -17.16 -8.59
C MET A 77 9.10 -16.43 -7.24
N GLU A 78 9.08 -17.13 -6.12
CA GLU A 78 9.18 -16.50 -4.80
C GLU A 78 10.54 -15.84 -4.57
N GLU A 79 11.64 -16.43 -5.05
CA GLU A 79 12.96 -15.80 -5.03
C GLU A 79 12.99 -14.54 -5.93
N PHE A 80 12.39 -14.61 -7.10
CA PHE A 80 12.26 -13.45 -7.99
C PHE A 80 11.43 -12.34 -7.34
N LEU A 81 10.32 -12.69 -6.68
CA LEU A 81 9.46 -11.77 -5.93
C LEU A 81 10.21 -11.12 -4.74
N TYR A 82 11.01 -11.91 -4.02
CA TYR A 82 11.86 -11.36 -2.97
C TYR A 82 12.81 -10.28 -3.51
N ASN A 83 13.42 -10.51 -4.67
CA ASN A 83 14.28 -9.52 -5.32
C ASN A 83 13.50 -8.28 -5.78
N ILE A 84 12.27 -8.44 -6.30
CA ILE A 84 11.35 -7.33 -6.60
C ILE A 84 11.14 -6.46 -5.36
N ARG A 85 10.78 -7.07 -4.22
CA ARG A 85 10.53 -6.39 -2.96
C ARG A 85 11.77 -5.63 -2.48
N MET A 86 12.91 -6.28 -2.47
CA MET A 86 14.18 -5.69 -2.06
C MET A 86 14.55 -4.47 -2.91
N ILE A 87 14.46 -4.57 -4.24
CA ILE A 87 14.77 -3.47 -5.15
C ILE A 87 13.79 -2.31 -4.96
N ASN A 88 12.49 -2.60 -4.87
CA ASN A 88 11.48 -1.57 -4.62
C ASN A 88 11.74 -0.82 -3.31
N ASN A 89 12.11 -1.52 -2.25
CA ASN A 89 12.44 -0.90 -0.97
C ASN A 89 13.62 0.04 -1.06
N VAL A 90 14.68 -0.34 -1.78
CA VAL A 90 15.87 0.49 -2.01
C VAL A 90 15.52 1.73 -2.84
N LEU A 91 14.62 1.60 -3.82
CA LEU A 91 14.15 2.70 -4.66
C LEU A 91 13.12 3.61 -3.94
N GLY A 92 12.68 3.23 -2.73
CA GLY A 92 11.69 4.00 -1.96
C GLY A 92 10.23 3.62 -2.25
N HIS A 93 9.99 2.64 -3.12
CA HIS A 93 8.65 2.18 -3.49
C HIS A 93 8.20 0.99 -2.63
N LYS A 94 7.69 1.26 -1.46
CA LYS A 94 7.37 0.24 -0.45
C LYS A 94 5.94 -0.31 -0.55
N PHE A 95 5.35 -0.37 -1.73
CA PHE A 95 3.96 -0.78 -1.93
C PHE A 95 3.68 -2.27 -1.65
N LEU A 96 4.72 -3.10 -1.53
CA LEU A 96 4.62 -4.52 -1.17
C LEU A 96 4.97 -4.81 0.31
N GLU A 97 5.22 -3.78 1.10
CA GLU A 97 5.61 -3.94 2.51
C GLU A 97 4.55 -3.36 3.44
N PRO A 98 4.08 -4.09 4.45
CA PRO A 98 3.11 -3.57 5.40
C PRO A 98 3.69 -2.37 6.17
N LEU A 99 2.82 -1.44 6.55
CA LEU A 99 3.18 -0.25 7.35
C LEU A 99 3.69 -0.64 8.74
N VAL A 100 3.13 -1.71 9.27
CA VAL A 100 3.49 -2.27 10.56
C VAL A 100 3.94 -3.70 10.30
N SER A 101 5.23 -3.98 10.52
CA SER A 101 5.75 -5.34 10.38
C SER A 101 5.29 -6.19 11.56
N GLU A 102 4.59 -7.28 11.31
CA GLU A 102 4.19 -8.24 12.33
C GLU A 102 5.40 -8.97 12.98
N ASN A 103 6.59 -8.88 12.34
CA ASN A 103 7.82 -9.51 12.82
C ASN A 103 8.56 -8.73 13.91
N VAL A 104 8.08 -7.56 14.29
CA VAL A 104 8.57 -6.89 15.51
C VAL A 104 7.91 -7.60 16.69
N GLY A 105 8.71 -8.23 17.55
CA GLY A 105 8.20 -8.99 18.69
C GLY A 105 7.15 -8.20 19.48
N ALA A 106 6.08 -8.83 19.92
CA ALA A 106 4.92 -8.19 20.57
C ALA A 106 5.32 -7.17 21.66
N THR A 107 6.45 -7.39 22.32
CA THR A 107 7.00 -6.50 23.36
C THR A 107 7.58 -5.21 22.79
N GLU A 108 8.18 -5.22 21.59
CA GLU A 108 8.72 -4.02 20.94
C GLU A 108 7.61 -3.18 20.30
N ILE A 109 6.58 -3.82 19.74
CA ILE A 109 5.39 -3.14 19.20
C ILE A 109 4.70 -2.35 20.33
N THR A 110 4.49 -2.97 21.49
CA THR A 110 3.82 -2.34 22.63
C THR A 110 4.60 -1.13 23.17
N SER A 111 5.94 -1.17 23.12
CA SER A 111 6.79 -0.06 23.58
C SER A 111 6.78 1.16 22.65
N GLN A 112 6.35 1.02 21.41
CA GLN A 112 6.27 2.08 20.39
C GLN A 112 4.85 2.60 20.15
N MET A 113 3.84 2.00 20.81
CA MET A 113 2.46 2.44 20.68
C MET A 113 2.23 3.77 21.38
N LEU A 114 1.62 4.69 20.69
CA LEU A 114 1.23 6.01 21.18
C LEU A 114 -0.30 6.10 21.21
N TYR A 115 -0.81 6.71 22.27
CA TYR A 115 -2.24 6.85 22.49
C TYR A 115 -2.60 8.33 22.59
N ILE A 116 -3.65 8.75 21.88
CA ILE A 116 -4.18 10.09 21.90
C ILE A 116 -5.62 10.01 22.42
N GLN A 117 -5.88 10.66 23.54
CA GLN A 117 -7.23 10.91 24.02
C GLN A 117 -7.44 12.42 24.11
N ALA A 118 -8.44 12.91 23.42
CA ALA A 118 -8.75 14.34 23.40
C ALA A 118 -10.25 14.57 23.45
N THR A 119 -10.64 15.82 23.62
CA THR A 119 -12.03 16.25 23.62
C THR A 119 -12.70 15.94 22.29
N ARG A 120 -14.04 15.88 22.26
CA ARG A 120 -14.86 15.63 21.07
C ARG A 120 -14.70 14.23 20.48
N GLY A 121 -14.55 13.22 21.34
CA GLY A 121 -14.51 11.83 20.92
C GLY A 121 -13.22 11.36 20.26
N ALA A 122 -12.18 12.20 20.18
CA ALA A 122 -10.91 11.74 19.63
C ALA A 122 -10.25 10.71 20.57
N ASN A 123 -10.06 9.49 20.03
CA ASN A 123 -9.41 8.38 20.71
C ASN A 123 -8.64 7.58 19.65
N ALA A 124 -7.35 7.82 19.57
CA ALA A 124 -6.53 7.26 18.51
C ALA A 124 -5.33 6.50 19.07
N THR A 125 -4.95 5.47 18.35
CA THR A 125 -3.71 4.72 18.55
C THR A 125 -2.82 4.90 17.34
N GLY A 126 -1.53 4.96 17.57
CA GLY A 126 -0.57 5.09 16.49
C GLY A 126 0.82 4.67 16.92
N MET A 127 1.74 4.68 15.98
CA MET A 127 3.13 4.35 16.24
C MET A 127 4.06 5.18 15.37
N ARG A 128 5.27 5.37 15.85
CA ARG A 128 6.33 6.01 15.07
C ARG A 128 7.04 4.96 14.22
N THR A 129 7.18 5.23 12.94
CA THR A 129 7.94 4.38 12.01
C THR A 129 9.02 5.19 11.32
N ASN A 130 9.91 4.51 10.59
CA ASN A 130 10.94 5.18 9.79
C ASN A 130 10.35 6.05 8.65
N GLU A 131 9.07 5.87 8.34
CA GLU A 131 8.36 6.60 7.28
C GLU A 131 7.51 7.77 7.79
N GLY A 132 7.43 7.91 9.11
CA GLY A 132 6.61 8.92 9.74
C GLY A 132 5.77 8.36 10.87
N PHE A 133 4.63 8.97 11.09
CA PHE A 133 3.69 8.58 12.14
C PHE A 133 2.51 7.81 11.53
N VAL A 134 2.30 6.57 11.96
CA VAL A 134 1.17 5.73 11.53
C VAL A 134 0.03 5.90 12.51
N VAL A 135 -1.14 6.30 12.01
CA VAL A 135 -2.41 6.20 12.73
C VAL A 135 -3.04 4.85 12.39
N LEU A 136 -3.37 4.07 13.40
CA LEU A 136 -3.90 2.72 13.21
C LEU A 136 -5.40 2.74 12.89
N LYS A 137 -5.82 1.75 12.11
CA LYS A 137 -7.22 1.42 11.86
C LYS A 137 -7.99 1.30 13.19
N GLY A 138 -9.21 1.78 13.21
CA GLY A 138 -10.04 1.83 14.41
C GLY A 138 -9.82 3.08 15.29
N SER A 139 -8.82 3.92 14.95
CA SER A 139 -8.63 5.21 15.63
C SER A 139 -9.78 6.16 15.33
N GLN A 140 -10.33 6.80 16.37
CA GLN A 140 -11.39 7.78 16.23
C GLN A 140 -10.83 9.20 16.18
N VAL A 141 -11.27 9.97 15.20
CA VAL A 141 -11.00 11.41 15.10
C VAL A 141 -12.09 12.21 15.80
N ALA A 142 -11.77 13.43 16.20
CA ALA A 142 -12.79 14.33 16.77
C ALA A 142 -13.96 14.50 15.78
N ASP A 143 -15.19 14.46 16.28
CA ASP A 143 -16.42 14.64 15.48
C ASP A 143 -16.52 16.03 14.86
N THR A 144 -16.01 17.04 15.55
CA THR A 144 -16.05 18.44 15.13
C THR A 144 -14.65 19.06 15.03
N VAL A 145 -14.53 20.09 14.21
CA VAL A 145 -13.28 20.85 14.01
C VAL A 145 -13.42 22.23 14.67
N THR A 146 -12.38 22.65 15.39
CA THR A 146 -12.36 24.00 16.01
C THR A 146 -12.29 25.09 14.95
N GLN A 147 -12.76 26.28 15.31
CA GLN A 147 -12.65 27.46 14.45
C GLN A 147 -11.18 27.84 14.20
N SER A 148 -10.30 27.56 15.15
CA SER A 148 -8.84 27.79 15.07
C SER A 148 -8.07 26.71 14.29
N CYS A 149 -8.73 25.64 13.82
CA CYS A 149 -8.03 24.59 13.06
C CYS A 149 -7.47 25.14 11.75
N PRO A 150 -6.19 24.91 11.44
CA PRO A 150 -5.56 25.36 10.19
C PRO A 150 -6.31 24.85 8.95
N LYS A 151 -6.40 25.70 7.92
CA LYS A 151 -7.10 25.36 6.67
C LYS A 151 -6.57 24.08 6.03
N GLN A 152 -5.25 23.87 6.07
CA GLN A 152 -4.60 22.67 5.52
C GLN A 152 -5.10 21.39 6.20
N ILE A 153 -5.22 21.38 7.53
CA ILE A 153 -5.72 20.23 8.29
C ILE A 153 -7.20 19.97 7.99
N ARG A 154 -8.01 21.01 7.83
CA ARG A 154 -9.43 20.85 7.44
C ARG A 154 -9.53 20.23 6.04
N THR A 155 -8.73 20.69 5.09
CA THR A 155 -8.70 20.15 3.72
C THR A 155 -8.23 18.70 3.71
N LEU A 156 -7.18 18.36 4.48
CA LEU A 156 -6.71 17.00 4.61
C LEU A 156 -7.80 16.08 5.19
N ARG A 157 -8.43 16.51 6.29
CA ARG A 157 -9.52 15.76 6.89
C ARG A 157 -10.66 15.51 5.90
N GLN A 158 -11.05 16.53 5.15
CA GLN A 158 -12.11 16.42 4.15
C GLN A 158 -11.77 15.37 3.09
N LYS A 159 -10.54 15.41 2.57
CA LYS A 159 -10.06 14.39 1.62
C LYS A 159 -10.06 12.98 2.19
N LEU A 160 -9.67 12.81 3.45
CA LEU A 160 -9.70 11.49 4.10
C LEU A 160 -11.12 10.94 4.23
N ILE A 161 -12.11 11.80 4.48
CA ILE A 161 -13.54 11.43 4.53
C ILE A 161 -14.04 11.11 3.11
N GLU A 162 -13.78 11.95 2.13
CA GLU A 162 -14.19 11.75 0.74
C GLU A 162 -13.63 10.46 0.15
N ASN A 163 -12.41 10.08 0.52
CA ASN A 163 -11.76 8.84 0.09
C ASN A 163 -12.18 7.61 0.92
N GLY A 164 -13.08 7.76 1.91
CA GLY A 164 -13.54 6.66 2.75
C GLY A 164 -12.51 6.14 3.77
N ILE A 165 -11.38 6.84 3.94
CA ILE A 165 -10.33 6.52 4.93
C ILE A 165 -10.83 6.82 6.35
N ILE A 166 -11.70 7.82 6.50
CA ILE A 166 -12.46 8.07 7.72
C ILE A 166 -13.93 7.82 7.40
N ASP A 167 -14.55 6.91 8.12
CA ASP A 167 -15.95 6.53 7.93
C ASP A 167 -16.94 7.54 8.57
N THR A 168 -18.23 7.23 8.44
CA THR A 168 -19.33 8.04 9.02
C THR A 168 -19.36 8.05 10.54
N ASN A 169 -18.64 7.12 11.21
CA ASN A 169 -18.48 7.04 12.65
C ASN A 169 -17.21 7.76 13.14
N TRP A 170 -16.60 8.55 12.26
CA TRP A 170 -15.34 9.25 12.51
C TRP A 170 -14.16 8.34 12.86
N THR A 171 -14.14 7.12 12.28
CA THR A 171 -13.14 6.09 12.56
C THR A 171 -12.29 5.81 11.33
N PHE A 172 -10.99 5.66 11.52
CA PHE A 172 -10.08 5.21 10.45
C PHE A 172 -10.39 3.79 10.02
N THR A 173 -10.65 3.60 8.75
CA THR A 173 -10.95 2.30 8.12
C THR A 173 -9.70 1.49 7.78
N GLU A 174 -8.55 2.16 7.71
CA GLU A 174 -7.24 1.60 7.36
C GLU A 174 -6.11 2.25 8.17
N ASN A 175 -4.92 1.64 8.17
CA ASN A 175 -3.72 2.26 8.71
C ASN A 175 -3.25 3.39 7.79
N ARG A 176 -2.88 4.56 8.35
CA ARG A 176 -2.46 5.70 7.55
C ARG A 176 -1.18 6.35 8.05
N VAL A 177 -0.22 6.56 7.13
CA VAL A 177 1.03 7.28 7.44
C VAL A 177 0.84 8.77 7.26
N PHE A 178 1.37 9.53 8.22
CA PHE A 178 1.51 10.98 8.15
C PHE A 178 2.99 11.34 8.33
N SER A 179 3.47 12.32 7.59
CA SER A 179 4.86 12.76 7.65
C SER A 179 5.24 13.44 8.98
N SER A 180 4.22 13.93 9.72
CA SER A 180 4.38 14.44 11.09
C SER A 180 3.12 14.12 11.90
N PRO A 181 3.24 14.00 13.24
CA PRO A 181 2.10 13.83 14.13
C PRO A 181 1.18 15.05 14.16
#